data_bc0af4224a4f6bd02a0816a43f759d6d
#
_entry.id   bc0af4224a4f6bd02a0816a43f759d6d
#
_cell.length_a   1.000
_cell.length_b   1.000
_cell.length_c   1.000
_cell.angle_alpha   90.00
_cell.angle_beta   90.00
_cell.angle_gamma   90.00
#
_symmetry.space_group_name_H-M   'P 1'
#
loop_
_entity.id
_entity.type
_entity.pdbx_description
1 polymer ?
#
loop_
_entity_poly.entity_id
_entity_poly.type
_entity_poly.pdbx_seq_one_letter_code
_entity_poly.pdbx_strand_id
1 'polypeptide(L)'
;YKTFSDLEMAQDYVHEHGAPIVIKADGLAAGKGVTVAMDEHTAQRALEDIFIDHRFGSAGAKVVIEDFLDGQEFSLMSFVNGTDFWPMPISQDHKRAHDGDEGPNTGGMGAYSPVPQIPQSVVDEAIEKIVRPTVEGMAEEGTPFTGILYACLLYTSDAADE
;
A
#
# COMPACT_ATOMS: atom_id res chain seq x y z
N TYR A 1 -0.96 -12.26 -1.05
CA TYR A 1 -2.11 -11.93 -0.15
C TYR A 1 -3.17 -13.03 -0.17
N LYS A 2 -3.98 -13.09 0.88
CA LYS A 2 -5.14 -13.97 0.96
C LYS A 2 -6.30 -13.26 1.67
N THR A 3 -7.54 -13.60 1.28
CA THR A 3 -8.76 -12.96 1.81
C THR A 3 -9.54 -13.96 2.66
N PHE A 4 -10.05 -13.51 3.80
CA PHE A 4 -10.80 -14.33 4.75
C PHE A 4 -12.10 -13.62 5.15
N SER A 5 -13.16 -14.43 5.34
CA SER A 5 -14.46 -13.99 5.88
C SER A 5 -14.77 -14.69 7.22
N ASP A 6 -13.84 -15.47 7.70
CA ASP A 6 -13.93 -16.25 8.93
C ASP A 6 -12.71 -15.99 9.81
N LEU A 7 -12.95 -15.75 11.10
CA LEU A 7 -11.90 -15.40 12.05
C LEU A 7 -10.94 -16.56 12.29
N GLU A 8 -11.45 -17.78 12.51
CA GLU A 8 -10.63 -18.94 12.84
C GLU A 8 -9.67 -19.26 11.69
N MET A 9 -10.18 -19.25 10.46
CA MET A 9 -9.34 -19.46 9.27
C MET A 9 -8.27 -18.36 9.08
N ALA A 10 -8.60 -17.12 9.43
CA ALA A 10 -7.64 -16.01 9.35
C ALA A 10 -6.55 -16.13 10.44
N GLN A 11 -6.95 -16.56 11.65
CA GLN A 11 -6.03 -16.78 12.78
C GLN A 11 -5.07 -17.95 12.50
N ASP A 12 -5.58 -19.05 11.96
CA ASP A 12 -4.77 -20.20 11.56
C ASP A 12 -3.74 -19.79 10.49
N TYR A 13 -4.18 -19.01 9.50
CA TYR A 13 -3.28 -18.51 8.45
C TYR A 13 -2.15 -17.64 9.03
N VAL A 14 -2.46 -16.72 9.96
CA VAL A 14 -1.45 -15.90 10.64
C VAL A 14 -0.49 -16.76 11.44
N HIS A 15 -1.00 -17.78 12.14
CA HIS A 15 -0.16 -18.70 12.92
C HIS A 15 0.80 -19.51 12.03
N GLU A 16 0.36 -19.95 10.87
CA GLU A 16 1.18 -20.72 9.92
C GLU A 16 2.23 -19.85 9.22
N HIS A 17 1.90 -18.59 8.87
CA HIS A 17 2.79 -17.70 8.14
C HIS A 17 3.72 -16.91 9.04
N GLY A 18 3.31 -16.66 10.29
CA GLY A 18 4.06 -15.84 11.24
C GLY A 18 3.95 -14.34 10.95
N ALA A 19 4.82 -13.57 11.61
CA ALA A 19 4.97 -12.13 11.46
C ALA A 19 6.41 -11.80 10.99
N PRO A 20 6.64 -10.63 10.35
CA PRO A 20 5.68 -9.54 10.14
C PRO A 20 4.65 -9.80 9.05
N ILE A 21 3.44 -9.27 9.23
CA ILE A 21 2.31 -9.47 8.31
C ILE A 21 1.38 -8.24 8.33
N VAL A 22 0.64 -8.00 7.25
CA VAL A 22 -0.27 -6.86 7.15
C VAL A 22 -1.71 -7.33 7.10
N ILE A 23 -2.56 -6.79 7.97
CA ILE A 23 -3.98 -7.11 8.07
C ILE A 23 -4.80 -5.88 7.69
N LYS A 24 -5.70 -6.04 6.73
CA LYS A 24 -6.55 -4.98 6.20
C LYS A 24 -8.02 -5.37 6.26
N ALA A 25 -8.88 -4.48 6.73
CA ALA A 25 -10.32 -4.61 6.49
C ALA A 25 -10.60 -4.40 4.99
N ASP A 26 -11.37 -5.30 4.35
CA ASP A 26 -11.63 -5.27 2.89
C ASP A 26 -12.53 -4.12 2.44
N GLY A 27 -13.21 -3.46 3.36
CA GLY A 27 -14.12 -2.34 3.05
C GLY A 27 -13.52 -0.97 3.30
N LEU A 28 -14.34 0.06 3.01
CA LEU A 28 -13.97 1.45 3.17
C LEU A 28 -13.81 1.80 4.67
N ALA A 29 -12.58 1.86 5.15
CA ALA A 29 -12.22 2.17 6.53
C ALA A 29 -11.43 3.49 6.67
N ALA A 30 -11.48 4.36 5.65
CA ALA A 30 -10.79 5.67 5.61
C ALA A 30 -9.29 5.60 5.98
N GLY A 31 -8.60 4.55 5.50
CA GLY A 31 -7.18 4.33 5.77
C GLY A 31 -6.84 3.82 7.18
N LYS A 32 -7.84 3.64 8.04
CA LYS A 32 -7.66 3.21 9.44
C LYS A 32 -7.79 1.71 9.66
N GLY A 33 -8.26 0.97 8.65
CA GLY A 33 -8.48 -0.47 8.70
C GLY A 33 -7.24 -1.30 8.34
N VAL A 34 -6.04 -0.74 8.49
CA VAL A 34 -4.76 -1.39 8.19
C VAL A 34 -3.93 -1.52 9.45
N THR A 35 -3.47 -2.72 9.75
CA THR A 35 -2.54 -3.01 10.85
C THR A 35 -1.31 -3.71 10.28
N VAL A 36 -0.16 -3.08 10.44
CA VAL A 36 1.14 -3.72 10.22
C VAL A 36 1.52 -4.41 11.52
N ALA A 37 1.46 -5.73 11.54
CA ALA A 37 1.73 -6.54 12.71
C ALA A 37 3.15 -7.09 12.65
N MET A 38 4.02 -6.60 13.52
CA MET A 38 5.41 -7.03 13.61
C MET A 38 5.55 -8.31 14.47
N ASP A 39 4.50 -8.73 15.13
CA ASP A 39 4.41 -9.94 15.94
C ASP A 39 3.03 -10.58 15.82
N GLU A 40 2.96 -11.88 16.09
CA GLU A 40 1.73 -12.67 15.97
C GLU A 40 0.62 -12.18 16.90
N HIS A 41 0.95 -11.75 18.13
CA HIS A 41 -0.03 -11.25 19.08
C HIS A 41 -0.75 -9.99 18.54
N THR A 42 0.01 -9.07 17.96
CA THR A 42 -0.55 -7.86 17.30
C THR A 42 -1.44 -8.24 16.12
N ALA A 43 -1.05 -9.25 15.32
CA ALA A 43 -1.85 -9.75 14.22
C ALA A 43 -3.18 -10.36 14.70
N GLN A 44 -3.14 -11.22 15.72
CA GLN A 44 -4.33 -11.83 16.29
C GLN A 44 -5.30 -10.79 16.85
N ARG A 45 -4.79 -9.80 17.58
CA ARG A 45 -5.59 -8.68 18.10
C ARG A 45 -6.25 -7.87 16.98
N ALA A 46 -5.55 -7.61 15.89
CA ALA A 46 -6.11 -6.90 14.75
C ALA A 46 -7.27 -7.66 14.10
N LEU A 47 -7.19 -8.99 14.02
CA LEU A 47 -8.28 -9.83 13.54
C LEU A 47 -9.49 -9.79 14.47
N GLU A 48 -9.27 -9.86 15.79
CA GLU A 48 -10.35 -9.74 16.80
C GLU A 48 -11.06 -8.38 16.71
N ASP A 49 -10.31 -7.28 16.63
CA ASP A 49 -10.85 -5.91 16.48
C ASP A 49 -11.76 -5.79 15.24
N ILE A 50 -11.41 -6.47 14.15
CA ILE A 50 -12.18 -6.43 12.91
C ILE A 50 -13.41 -7.33 12.98
N PHE A 51 -13.26 -8.59 13.36
CA PHE A 51 -14.32 -9.58 13.27
C PHE A 51 -15.25 -9.61 14.51
N ILE A 52 -14.72 -9.40 15.72
CA ILE A 52 -15.48 -9.49 16.97
C ILE A 52 -15.99 -8.12 17.39
N ASP A 53 -15.10 -7.14 17.47
CA ASP A 53 -15.45 -5.80 17.95
C ASP A 53 -16.15 -4.96 16.88
N HIS A 54 -16.21 -5.46 15.64
CA HIS A 54 -16.83 -4.79 14.50
C HIS A 54 -16.39 -3.34 14.33
N ARG A 55 -15.13 -3.06 14.68
CA ARG A 55 -14.55 -1.71 14.69
C ARG A 55 -14.75 -0.93 13.39
N PHE A 56 -14.87 -1.65 12.28
CA PHE A 56 -15.07 -1.06 10.94
C PHE A 56 -16.46 -1.38 10.35
N GLY A 57 -17.42 -1.84 11.17
CA GLY A 57 -18.76 -2.17 10.72
C GLY A 57 -18.78 -3.16 9.57
N SER A 58 -19.55 -2.90 8.52
CA SER A 58 -19.63 -3.78 7.35
C SER A 58 -18.32 -3.90 6.56
N ALA A 59 -17.39 -2.94 6.71
CA ALA A 59 -16.07 -3.01 6.09
C ALA A 59 -15.20 -4.13 6.70
N GLY A 60 -15.50 -4.57 7.91
CA GLY A 60 -14.84 -5.69 8.58
C GLY A 60 -15.44 -7.07 8.29
N ALA A 61 -16.39 -7.18 7.35
CA ALA A 61 -16.97 -8.48 6.97
C ALA A 61 -15.95 -9.42 6.31
N LYS A 62 -14.86 -8.87 5.79
CA LYS A 62 -13.72 -9.58 5.22
C LYS A 62 -12.43 -8.89 5.62
N VAL A 63 -11.37 -9.68 5.69
CA VAL A 63 -9.99 -9.18 5.83
C VAL A 63 -9.14 -9.63 4.64
N VAL A 64 -8.20 -8.79 4.26
CA VAL A 64 -7.11 -9.13 3.37
C VAL A 64 -5.84 -9.21 4.22
N ILE A 65 -5.14 -10.32 4.15
CA ILE A 65 -3.86 -10.55 4.82
C ILE A 65 -2.78 -10.55 3.74
N GLU A 66 -1.79 -9.68 3.90
CA GLU A 66 -0.71 -9.48 2.93
C GLU A 66 0.64 -9.70 3.57
N ASP A 67 1.62 -10.06 2.75
CA ASP A 67 3.01 -10.09 3.16
C ASP A 67 3.46 -8.67 3.55
N PHE A 68 4.28 -8.57 4.58
CA PHE A 68 4.92 -7.30 4.93
C PHE A 68 6.03 -7.01 3.92
N LEU A 69 5.96 -5.83 3.31
CA LEU A 69 7.03 -5.33 2.44
C LEU A 69 7.78 -4.24 3.19
N ASP A 70 9.07 -4.45 3.38
CA ASP A 70 9.98 -3.45 3.96
C ASP A 70 10.54 -2.57 2.84
N GLY A 71 10.36 -1.25 2.96
CA GLY A 71 10.83 -0.33 1.93
C GLY A 71 10.37 1.10 2.14
N GLN A 72 10.83 1.98 1.27
CA GLN A 72 10.45 3.39 1.27
C GLN A 72 9.30 3.65 0.32
N GLU A 73 8.23 4.23 0.84
CA GLU A 73 7.09 4.66 0.02
C GLU A 73 7.44 5.96 -0.73
N PHE A 74 7.04 6.05 -1.99
CA PHE A 74 7.05 7.30 -2.74
C PHE A 74 5.86 7.39 -3.69
N SER A 75 5.49 8.61 -4.03
CA SER A 75 4.39 8.92 -4.93
C SER A 75 4.93 9.36 -6.27
N LEU A 76 4.52 8.68 -7.33
CA LEU A 76 4.76 9.07 -8.72
C LEU A 76 3.43 9.44 -9.37
N MET A 77 3.22 10.73 -9.57
CA MET A 77 2.06 11.25 -10.29
C MET A 77 2.42 11.54 -11.73
N SER A 78 1.48 11.33 -12.65
CA SER A 78 1.65 11.61 -14.06
C SER A 78 0.42 12.29 -14.62
N PHE A 79 0.62 13.34 -15.43
CA PHE A 79 -0.44 13.81 -16.31
C PHE A 79 -0.66 12.78 -17.41
N VAL A 80 -1.90 12.42 -17.68
CA VAL A 80 -2.27 11.41 -18.68
C VAL A 80 -3.36 11.96 -19.58
N ASN A 81 -3.23 11.65 -20.89
CA ASN A 81 -4.25 11.90 -21.88
C ASN A 81 -4.26 10.75 -22.91
N GLY A 82 -5.15 9.82 -22.70
CA GLY A 82 -5.21 8.59 -23.50
C GLY A 82 -3.96 7.73 -23.27
N THR A 83 -3.11 7.57 -24.28
CA THR A 83 -1.84 6.84 -24.20
C THR A 83 -0.64 7.74 -23.91
N ASP A 84 -0.80 9.06 -24.02
CA ASP A 84 0.28 9.99 -23.72
C ASP A 84 0.34 10.28 -22.22
N PHE A 85 1.53 10.32 -21.66
CA PHE A 85 1.71 10.65 -20.25
C PHE A 85 3.02 11.42 -19.98
N TRP A 86 3.00 12.24 -18.93
CA TRP A 86 4.13 13.07 -18.49
C TRP A 86 4.29 12.91 -16.97
N PRO A 87 5.32 12.17 -16.53
CA PRO A 87 5.60 12.00 -15.10
C PRO A 87 5.99 13.33 -14.44
N MET A 88 5.51 13.54 -13.22
CA MET A 88 5.95 14.61 -12.36
C MET A 88 7.17 14.20 -11.54
N PRO A 89 7.91 15.15 -10.94
CA PRO A 89 8.87 14.82 -9.90
C PRO A 89 8.21 14.01 -8.78
N ILE A 90 8.89 12.95 -8.31
CA ILE A 90 8.38 12.13 -7.23
C ILE A 90 8.26 12.93 -5.93
N SER A 91 7.31 12.54 -5.09
CA SER A 91 7.10 13.09 -3.76
C SER A 91 6.97 12.00 -2.72
N GLN A 92 7.20 12.33 -1.46
CA GLN A 92 6.96 11.44 -0.34
C GLN A 92 6.16 12.16 0.71
N ASP A 93 5.15 11.50 1.27
CA ASP A 93 4.38 12.00 2.39
C ASP A 93 4.75 11.27 3.69
N HIS A 94 4.64 12.00 4.80
CA HIS A 94 4.84 11.46 6.13
C HIS A 94 3.50 11.06 6.73
N LYS A 95 3.22 9.77 6.80
CA LYS A 95 1.95 9.22 7.27
C LYS A 95 1.95 8.89 8.76
N ARG A 96 3.12 8.62 9.33
CA ARG A 96 3.25 8.28 10.76
C ARG A 96 3.16 9.51 11.65
N ALA A 97 2.56 9.35 12.82
CA ALA A 97 2.28 10.45 13.73
C ALA A 97 3.50 10.95 14.51
N HIS A 98 4.53 10.14 14.66
CA HIS A 98 5.71 10.41 15.50
C HIS A 98 6.98 10.50 14.68
N ASP A 99 8.01 11.10 15.26
CA ASP A 99 9.35 11.18 14.69
C ASP A 99 9.92 9.78 14.45
N GLY A 100 10.80 9.65 13.43
CA GLY A 100 11.41 8.38 13.07
C GLY A 100 10.49 7.43 12.29
N ASP A 101 9.42 7.94 11.69
CA ASP A 101 8.41 7.17 10.96
C ASP A 101 7.71 6.13 11.86
N GLU A 102 7.38 6.55 13.10
CA GLU A 102 6.76 5.71 14.12
C GLU A 102 5.32 6.14 14.43
N GLY A 103 4.61 5.27 15.17
CA GLY A 103 3.25 5.53 15.63
C GLY A 103 2.16 5.17 14.61
N PRO A 104 0.90 5.56 14.88
CA PRO A 104 -0.22 5.23 14.00
C PRO A 104 -0.18 6.02 12.70
N ASN A 105 -0.75 5.43 11.65
CA ASN A 105 -0.97 6.12 10.39
C ASN A 105 -1.96 7.27 10.55
N THR A 106 -1.67 8.37 9.87
CA THR A 106 -2.53 9.55 9.76
C THR A 106 -3.00 9.74 8.31
N GLY A 107 -3.76 10.80 8.03
CA GLY A 107 -4.10 11.21 6.67
C GLY A 107 -2.97 11.94 5.93
N GLY A 108 -1.79 12.02 6.54
CA GLY A 108 -0.61 12.76 6.08
C GLY A 108 -0.27 13.91 7.01
N MET A 109 1.01 13.98 7.42
CA MET A 109 1.54 15.05 8.28
C MET A 109 2.27 16.14 7.48
N GLY A 110 2.54 15.86 6.21
CA GLY A 110 3.21 16.73 5.27
C GLY A 110 3.81 15.92 4.12
N ALA A 111 4.19 16.60 3.07
CA ALA A 111 4.84 15.97 1.91
C ALA A 111 5.99 16.84 1.42
N TYR A 112 6.95 16.22 0.77
CA TYR A 112 8.08 16.92 0.16
C TYR A 112 8.43 16.34 -1.21
N SER A 113 9.05 17.16 -2.03
CA SER A 113 9.60 16.85 -3.35
C SER A 113 10.78 17.76 -3.62
N PRO A 114 11.85 17.29 -4.26
CA PRO A 114 12.11 15.93 -4.70
C PRO A 114 12.44 14.97 -3.54
N VAL A 115 12.57 13.67 -3.85
CA VAL A 115 12.89 12.61 -2.89
C VAL A 115 14.29 12.05 -3.22
N PRO A 116 15.37 12.64 -2.69
CA PRO A 116 16.74 12.35 -3.13
C PRO A 116 17.22 10.94 -2.76
N GLN A 117 16.60 10.27 -1.80
CA GLN A 117 16.93 8.93 -1.37
C GLN A 117 16.39 7.84 -2.32
N ILE A 118 15.48 8.16 -3.23
CA ILE A 118 15.01 7.22 -4.26
C ILE A 118 15.86 7.42 -5.51
N PRO A 119 16.61 6.39 -5.95
CA PRO A 119 17.43 6.48 -7.16
C PRO A 119 16.60 6.77 -8.42
N GLN A 120 17.14 7.54 -9.35
CA GLN A 120 16.46 7.82 -10.61
C GLN A 120 16.15 6.55 -11.42
N SER A 121 17.01 5.53 -11.35
CA SER A 121 16.77 4.23 -12.00
C SER A 121 15.50 3.55 -11.53
N VAL A 122 15.15 3.67 -10.24
CA VAL A 122 13.90 3.15 -9.68
C VAL A 122 12.69 3.91 -10.23
N VAL A 123 12.81 5.21 -10.36
CA VAL A 123 11.75 6.05 -10.96
C VAL A 123 11.54 5.68 -12.44
N ASP A 124 12.63 5.52 -13.19
CA ASP A 124 12.59 5.12 -14.61
C ASP A 124 11.96 3.73 -14.77
N GLU A 125 12.32 2.79 -13.90
CA GLU A 125 11.72 1.46 -13.88
C GLU A 125 10.22 1.51 -13.56
N ALA A 126 9.80 2.31 -12.59
CA ALA A 126 8.39 2.50 -12.24
C ALA A 126 7.59 3.10 -13.41
N ILE A 127 8.18 4.04 -14.15
CA ILE A 127 7.57 4.59 -15.36
C ILE A 127 7.33 3.50 -16.40
N GLU A 128 8.36 2.70 -16.70
CA GLU A 128 8.31 1.70 -17.77
C GLU A 128 7.49 0.44 -17.40
N LYS A 129 7.56 0.00 -16.13
CA LYS A 129 6.90 -1.24 -15.72
C LYS A 129 5.51 -1.04 -15.12
N ILE A 130 5.17 0.17 -14.68
CA ILE A 130 3.91 0.44 -13.98
C ILE A 130 3.09 1.51 -14.70
N VAL A 131 3.62 2.73 -14.87
CA VAL A 131 2.84 3.85 -15.43
C VAL A 131 2.46 3.57 -16.88
N ARG A 132 3.44 3.25 -17.72
CA ARG A 132 3.22 2.99 -19.16
C ARG A 132 2.23 1.83 -19.41
N PRO A 133 2.43 0.62 -18.85
CA PRO A 133 1.49 -0.48 -19.07
C PRO A 133 0.09 -0.20 -18.55
N THR A 134 -0.04 0.58 -17.45
CA THR A 134 -1.34 0.96 -16.92
C THR A 134 -2.08 1.87 -17.89
N VAL A 135 -1.42 2.89 -18.42
CA VAL A 135 -2.02 3.85 -19.37
C VAL A 135 -2.38 3.18 -20.68
N GLU A 136 -1.49 2.36 -21.23
CA GLU A 136 -1.71 1.60 -22.48
C GLU A 136 -2.83 0.57 -22.29
N GLY A 137 -2.81 -0.21 -21.19
CA GLY A 137 -3.84 -1.21 -20.89
C GLY A 137 -5.24 -0.60 -20.73
N MET A 138 -5.37 0.55 -20.07
CA MET A 138 -6.66 1.25 -19.99
C MET A 138 -7.17 1.68 -21.37
N ALA A 139 -6.29 2.13 -22.25
CA ALA A 139 -6.67 2.49 -23.61
C ALA A 139 -7.08 1.27 -24.44
N GLU A 140 -6.36 0.15 -24.31
CA GLU A 140 -6.67 -1.12 -24.99
C GLU A 140 -8.01 -1.71 -24.54
N GLU A 141 -8.35 -1.56 -23.24
CA GLU A 141 -9.65 -1.97 -22.69
C GLU A 141 -10.81 -1.03 -23.09
N GLY A 142 -10.54 0.02 -23.85
CA GLY A 142 -11.54 0.98 -24.31
C GLY A 142 -11.95 2.00 -23.24
N THR A 143 -11.18 2.14 -22.19
CA THR A 143 -11.38 3.08 -21.08
C THR A 143 -10.19 4.03 -20.92
N PRO A 144 -9.80 4.78 -21.98
CA PRO A 144 -8.64 5.67 -21.90
C PRO A 144 -8.82 6.70 -20.80
N PHE A 145 -7.78 6.91 -20.00
CA PHE A 145 -7.80 7.85 -18.90
C PHE A 145 -7.32 9.24 -19.34
N THR A 146 -7.95 10.28 -18.79
CA THR A 146 -7.48 11.67 -18.91
C THR A 146 -7.53 12.32 -17.54
N GLY A 147 -6.37 12.74 -17.03
CA GLY A 147 -6.27 13.33 -15.70
C GLY A 147 -4.90 13.13 -15.08
N ILE A 148 -4.87 13.07 -13.74
CA ILE A 148 -3.66 12.76 -12.98
C ILE A 148 -3.73 11.32 -12.51
N LEU A 149 -2.85 10.47 -13.05
CA LEU A 149 -2.63 9.11 -12.55
C LEU A 149 -1.73 9.18 -11.32
N TYR A 150 -2.18 8.59 -10.22
CA TYR A 150 -1.43 8.53 -8.97
C TYR A 150 -0.94 7.09 -8.74
N ALA A 151 0.36 6.91 -8.75
CA ALA A 151 1.02 5.67 -8.38
C ALA A 151 1.70 5.84 -7.02
N CYS A 152 1.18 5.17 -6.00
CA CYS A 152 1.83 5.02 -4.71
C CYS A 152 2.66 3.75 -4.75
N LEU A 153 3.95 3.88 -4.58
CA LEU A 153 4.94 2.82 -4.81
C LEU A 153 5.77 2.59 -3.56
N LEU A 154 6.16 1.35 -3.34
CA LEU A 154 7.08 0.96 -2.30
C LEU A 154 8.38 0.47 -2.95
N TYR A 155 9.47 1.18 -2.67
CA TYR A 155 10.80 0.77 -3.08
C TYR A 155 11.37 -0.18 -2.04
N THR A 156 11.47 -1.45 -2.41
CA THR A 156 12.17 -2.47 -1.63
C THR A 156 13.55 -2.68 -2.24
N SER A 157 14.61 -2.45 -1.47
CA SER A 157 15.96 -2.86 -1.91
C SER A 157 16.02 -4.38 -1.83
N ASP A 158 16.03 -5.05 -2.97
CA ASP A 158 16.37 -6.47 -2.99
C ASP A 158 17.87 -6.60 -2.66
N ALA A 159 18.19 -7.35 -1.63
CA ALA A 159 19.59 -7.62 -1.22
C ALA A 159 20.39 -8.42 -2.28
N ALA A 160 19.81 -8.64 -3.46
CA ALA A 160 20.42 -9.31 -4.60
C ALA A 160 21.15 -8.36 -5.57
N ASP A 161 21.04 -7.04 -5.36
CA ASP A 161 21.67 -6.02 -6.22
C ASP A 161 22.98 -5.44 -5.65
N GLU A 162 23.58 -6.06 -4.62
CA GLU A 162 24.91 -5.74 -4.11
C GLU A 162 25.99 -6.70 -4.67
#